data_6e10f5b84cd80e14cbc39b4328c0c14f
#
_entry.id   6e10f5b84cd80e14cbc39b4328c0c14f
#
_cell.length_a   1.000
_cell.length_b   1.000
_cell.length_c   1.000
_cell.angle_alpha   90.00
_cell.angle_beta   90.00
_cell.angle_gamma   90.00
#
_symmetry.space_group_name_H-M   'P 1'
#
loop_
_entity.id
_entity.type
_entity.pdbx_description
1 polymer ?
#
loop_
_entity_poly.entity_id
_entity_poly.type
_entity_poly.pdbx_seq_one_letter_code
_entity_poly.pdbx_strand_id
1 'polypeptide(L)'
;MPLMRYLDEIADPRRTGYAHRHDLQEMLVIAICATLSDVDTFEDVAFWATQKEAWLKRFLTLANGIPSHDTFNRVFRILDPKTFEDAFRRWVSGLVT
;
A
#
# COMPACT_ATOMS: atom_id res chain seq x y z
N MET A 1 -1.54 13.62 2.18
CA MET A 1 -0.46 13.06 1.35
C MET A 1 -0.95 12.96 -0.09
N PRO A 2 -0.28 13.63 -1.06
CA PRO A 2 -0.76 13.63 -2.46
C PRO A 2 -0.90 12.23 -3.07
N LEU A 3 -0.02 11.30 -2.73
CA LEU A 3 -0.08 9.93 -3.23
C LEU A 3 -1.41 9.26 -2.91
N MET A 4 -1.95 9.49 -1.71
CA MET A 4 -3.23 8.87 -1.31
C MET A 4 -4.37 9.26 -2.24
N ARG A 5 -4.36 10.48 -2.77
CA ARG A 5 -5.40 10.94 -3.69
C ARG A 5 -5.45 10.09 -4.95
N TYR A 6 -4.28 9.71 -5.47
CA TYR A 6 -4.23 8.84 -6.66
C TYR A 6 -4.60 7.41 -6.32
N LEU A 7 -4.19 6.92 -5.15
CA LEU A 7 -4.49 5.56 -4.72
C LEU A 7 -5.98 5.37 -4.38
N ASP A 8 -6.66 6.45 -3.98
CA ASP A 8 -8.11 6.39 -3.69
C ASP A 8 -8.94 6.03 -4.91
N GLU A 9 -8.39 6.20 -6.12
CA GLU A 9 -9.07 5.84 -7.35
C GLU A 9 -9.06 4.32 -7.60
N ILE A 10 -8.23 3.58 -6.89
CA ILE A 10 -8.10 2.13 -7.06
C ILE A 10 -9.23 1.45 -6.29
N ALA A 11 -10.07 0.69 -7.01
CA ALA A 11 -11.11 -0.09 -6.36
C ALA A 11 -10.49 -1.22 -5.54
N ASP A 12 -10.99 -1.42 -4.33
CA ASP A 12 -10.53 -2.50 -3.48
C ASP A 12 -10.98 -3.83 -4.11
N PRO A 13 -10.03 -4.71 -4.50
CA PRO A 13 -10.38 -5.97 -5.15
C PRO A 13 -10.88 -7.02 -4.16
N ARG A 14 -10.80 -6.74 -2.87
CA ARG A 14 -11.23 -7.68 -1.84
C ARG A 14 -12.76 -7.76 -1.82
N ARG A 15 -13.25 -8.90 -1.34
CA ARG A 15 -14.68 -9.18 -1.30
C ARG A 15 -15.44 -8.08 -0.53
N THR A 16 -16.49 -7.54 -1.15
CA THR A 16 -17.33 -6.53 -0.51
C THR A 16 -18.24 -7.16 0.56
N GLY A 17 -18.72 -6.33 1.48
CA GLY A 17 -19.61 -6.79 2.55
C GLY A 17 -18.91 -7.33 3.78
N TYR A 18 -17.59 -7.40 3.75
CA TYR A 18 -16.76 -7.82 4.89
C TYR A 18 -15.94 -6.64 5.40
N ALA A 19 -15.84 -6.53 6.73
CA ALA A 19 -14.92 -5.57 7.33
C ALA A 19 -13.50 -6.07 7.14
N HIS A 20 -12.68 -5.28 6.47
CA HIS A 20 -11.28 -5.62 6.27
C HIS A 20 -10.44 -5.07 7.42
N ARG A 21 -9.53 -5.89 7.93
CA ARG A 21 -8.67 -5.51 9.05
C ARG A 21 -7.72 -4.38 8.68
N HIS A 22 -7.26 -4.37 7.43
CA HIS A 22 -6.29 -3.41 6.94
C HIS A 22 -6.84 -2.65 5.73
N ASP A 23 -6.66 -1.33 5.75
CA ASP A 23 -7.09 -0.46 4.67
C ASP A 23 -6.22 -0.67 3.43
N LEU A 24 -6.85 -0.78 2.25
CA LEU A 24 -6.13 -1.01 1.00
C LEU A 24 -5.13 0.12 0.70
N GLN A 25 -5.57 1.37 0.81
CA GLN A 25 -4.71 2.49 0.47
C GLN A 25 -3.46 2.54 1.34
N GLU A 26 -3.61 2.23 2.62
CA GLU A 26 -2.47 2.17 3.53
C GLU A 26 -1.49 1.06 3.12
N MET A 27 -2.02 -0.10 2.73
CA MET A 27 -1.18 -1.20 2.25
C MET A 27 -0.40 -0.82 1.00
N LEU A 28 -1.07 -0.10 0.08
CA LEU A 28 -0.42 0.36 -1.15
C LEU A 28 0.70 1.37 -0.85
N VAL A 29 0.46 2.29 0.08
CA VAL A 29 1.49 3.26 0.50
C VAL A 29 2.70 2.54 1.08
N ILE A 30 2.46 1.57 1.96
CA ILE A 30 3.53 0.80 2.58
C ILE A 30 4.37 0.09 1.51
N ALA A 31 3.70 -0.56 0.56
CA ALA A 31 4.39 -1.30 -0.50
C ALA A 31 5.24 -0.37 -1.38
N ILE A 32 4.71 0.82 -1.72
CA ILE A 32 5.44 1.79 -2.51
C ILE A 32 6.68 2.28 -1.75
N CYS A 33 6.50 2.65 -0.48
CA CYS A 33 7.62 3.15 0.33
C CYS A 33 8.70 2.08 0.49
N ALA A 34 8.30 0.84 0.71
CA ALA A 34 9.24 -0.27 0.84
C ALA A 34 10.00 -0.50 -0.47
N THR A 35 9.30 -0.47 -1.60
CA THR A 35 9.93 -0.64 -2.91
C THR A 35 10.95 0.46 -3.18
N LEU A 36 10.63 1.70 -2.82
CA LEU A 36 11.56 2.82 -2.95
C LEU A 36 12.77 2.67 -2.02
N SER A 37 12.67 1.82 -1.02
CA SER A 37 13.77 1.49 -0.09
C SER A 37 14.47 0.19 -0.47
N ASP A 38 14.30 -0.27 -1.71
CA ASP A 38 14.93 -1.48 -2.26
C ASP A 38 14.46 -2.78 -1.62
N VAL A 39 13.22 -2.82 -1.16
CA VAL A 39 12.63 -4.04 -0.59
C VAL A 39 11.87 -4.78 -1.70
N ASP A 40 12.17 -6.06 -1.90
CA ASP A 40 11.69 -6.83 -3.05
C ASP A 40 10.55 -7.80 -2.77
N THR A 41 10.50 -8.40 -1.58
CA THR A 41 9.53 -9.44 -1.28
C THR A 41 8.51 -8.95 -0.28
N PHE A 42 7.31 -9.57 -0.26
CA PHE A 42 6.30 -9.18 0.74
C PHE A 42 6.69 -9.55 2.16
N GLU A 43 7.49 -10.60 2.33
CA GLU A 43 8.05 -10.91 3.64
C GLU A 43 8.91 -9.76 4.14
N ASP A 44 9.77 -9.24 3.27
CA ASP A 44 10.64 -8.13 3.60
C ASP A 44 9.88 -6.82 3.73
N VAL A 45 8.79 -6.63 2.94
CA VAL A 45 7.91 -5.47 3.06
C VAL A 45 7.29 -5.44 4.46
N ALA A 46 6.74 -6.57 4.91
CA ALA A 46 6.12 -6.65 6.24
C ALA A 46 7.14 -6.40 7.34
N PHE A 47 8.32 -6.98 7.21
CA PHE A 47 9.42 -6.76 8.16
C PHE A 47 9.85 -5.30 8.20
N TRP A 48 10.09 -4.73 7.02
CA TRP A 48 10.48 -3.33 6.87
C TRP A 48 9.44 -2.40 7.50
N ALA A 49 8.15 -2.65 7.21
CA ALA A 49 7.06 -1.84 7.74
C ALA A 49 6.96 -1.92 9.26
N THR A 50 7.21 -3.11 9.82
CA THR A 50 7.23 -3.28 11.27
C THR A 50 8.33 -2.43 11.90
N GLN A 51 9.50 -2.38 11.28
CA GLN A 51 10.60 -1.55 11.74
C GLN A 51 10.29 -0.05 11.62
N LYS A 52 9.49 0.32 10.63
CA LYS A 52 9.16 1.72 10.33
C LYS A 52 7.77 2.12 10.80
N GLU A 53 7.14 1.32 11.64
CA GLU A 53 5.75 1.55 12.06
C GLU A 53 5.55 2.94 12.67
N ALA A 54 6.43 3.37 13.54
CA ALA A 54 6.33 4.69 14.18
C ALA A 54 6.39 5.82 13.13
N TRP A 55 7.26 5.68 12.14
CA TRP A 55 7.38 6.66 11.07
C TRP A 55 6.13 6.65 10.18
N LEU A 56 5.64 5.46 9.82
CA LEU A 56 4.44 5.31 8.99
C LEU A 56 3.22 5.91 9.67
N LYS A 57 3.11 5.79 10.98
CA LYS A 57 1.98 6.33 11.74
C LYS A 57 1.92 7.85 11.74
N ARG A 58 2.97 8.51 11.27
CA ARG A 58 2.95 9.97 11.14
C ARG A 58 1.99 10.43 10.05
N PHE A 59 1.63 9.57 9.09
CA PHE A 59 0.71 9.90 8.00
C PHE A 59 -0.30 8.80 7.67
N LEU A 60 -0.19 7.63 8.29
CA LEU A 60 -1.17 6.55 8.15
C LEU A 60 -1.77 6.24 9.51
N THR A 61 -3.03 5.83 9.51
CA THR A 61 -3.73 5.50 10.76
C THR A 61 -3.23 4.19 11.36
N LEU A 62 -3.09 3.16 10.53
CA LEU A 62 -2.65 1.82 10.92
C LEU A 62 -3.40 1.31 12.14
N ALA A 63 -4.73 1.38 12.09
CA ALA A 63 -5.61 1.07 13.22
C ALA A 63 -5.37 -0.34 13.79
N ASN A 64 -4.98 -1.29 12.93
CA ASN A 64 -4.74 -2.69 13.32
C ASN A 64 -3.27 -3.08 13.14
N GLY A 65 -2.38 -2.10 13.16
CA GLY A 65 -0.95 -2.34 13.02
C GLY A 65 -0.51 -2.60 11.59
N ILE A 66 0.60 -3.31 11.43
CA ILE A 66 1.16 -3.61 10.12
C ILE A 66 0.61 -4.95 9.62
N PRO A 67 0.14 -5.02 8.35
CA PRO A 67 -0.32 -6.30 7.78
C PRO A 67 0.80 -7.33 7.73
N SER A 68 0.44 -8.61 7.84
CA SER A 68 1.40 -9.69 7.66
C SER A 68 1.76 -9.83 6.18
N HIS A 69 2.87 -10.55 5.91
CA HIS A 69 3.26 -10.81 4.52
C HIS A 69 2.20 -11.60 3.76
N ASP A 70 1.48 -12.49 4.44
CA ASP A 70 0.39 -13.24 3.81
C ASP A 70 -0.75 -12.31 3.35
N THR A 71 -1.07 -11.31 4.15
CA THR A 71 -2.09 -10.32 3.81
C THR A 71 -1.67 -9.53 2.57
N PHE A 72 -0.41 -9.07 2.52
CA PHE A 72 0.12 -8.38 1.33
C PHE A 72 0.05 -9.29 0.10
N ASN A 73 0.48 -10.54 0.23
CA ASN A 73 0.45 -11.50 -0.88
C ASN A 73 -0.96 -11.68 -1.43
N ARG A 74 -1.94 -11.86 -0.54
CA ARG A 74 -3.33 -12.10 -0.98
C ARG A 74 -3.89 -10.89 -1.71
N VAL A 75 -3.67 -9.69 -1.18
CA VAL A 75 -4.21 -8.48 -1.77
C VAL A 75 -3.57 -8.21 -3.12
N PHE A 76 -2.25 -8.27 -3.20
CA PHE A 76 -1.53 -7.97 -4.45
C PHE A 76 -1.71 -9.05 -5.51
N ARG A 77 -2.12 -10.26 -5.11
CA ARG A 77 -2.44 -11.33 -6.07
C ARG A 77 -3.70 -11.02 -6.86
N ILE A 78 -4.69 -10.37 -6.22
CA ILE A 78 -5.99 -10.09 -6.83
C ILE A 78 -6.14 -8.65 -7.30
N LEU A 79 -5.22 -7.77 -6.91
CA LEU A 79 -5.23 -6.38 -7.37
C LEU A 79 -4.80 -6.33 -8.83
N ASP A 80 -5.52 -5.53 -9.64
CA ASP A 80 -5.13 -5.31 -11.03
C ASP A 80 -3.82 -4.53 -11.08
N PRO A 81 -2.72 -5.14 -11.56
CA PRO A 81 -1.42 -4.45 -11.59
C PRO A 81 -1.43 -3.20 -12.45
N LYS A 82 -2.22 -3.21 -13.52
CA LYS A 82 -2.30 -2.06 -14.44
C LYS A 82 -2.93 -0.86 -13.76
N THR A 83 -4.02 -1.09 -13.00
CA THR A 83 -4.69 -0.02 -12.27
C THR A 83 -3.75 0.63 -11.26
N PHE A 84 -3.01 -0.19 -10.53
CA PHE A 84 -2.04 0.30 -9.56
C PHE A 84 -0.91 1.06 -10.25
N GLU A 85 -0.37 0.51 -11.33
CA GLU A 85 0.70 1.15 -12.09
C GLU A 85 0.27 2.50 -12.65
N ASP A 86 -0.94 2.57 -13.21
CA ASP A 86 -1.46 3.83 -13.77
C ASP A 86 -1.59 4.92 -12.69
N ALA A 87 -2.09 4.55 -11.51
CA ALA A 87 -2.20 5.50 -10.40
C ALA A 87 -0.82 6.00 -9.95
N PHE A 88 0.14 5.09 -9.85
CA PHE A 88 1.51 5.41 -9.47
C PHE A 88 2.15 6.34 -10.51
N ARG A 89 1.98 6.05 -11.80
CA ARG A 89 2.52 6.88 -12.88
C ARG A 89 1.96 8.28 -12.86
N ARG A 90 0.65 8.42 -12.59
CA ARG A 90 0.03 9.75 -12.52
C ARG A 90 0.60 10.56 -11.37
N TRP A 91 0.82 9.91 -10.24
CA TRP A 91 1.44 10.56 -9.09
C TRP A 91 2.86 11.05 -9.43
N VAL A 92 3.67 10.19 -10.03
CA VAL A 92 5.05 10.54 -10.43
C VAL A 92 5.03 11.69 -11.44
N SER A 93 4.14 11.65 -12.43
CA SER A 93 4.02 12.72 -13.41
C SER A 93 3.69 14.05 -12.76
N GLY A 94 2.86 14.05 -11.72
CA GLY A 94 2.53 15.25 -10.96
C GLY A 94 3.72 15.83 -10.22
N LEU A 95 4.69 15.01 -9.86
CA LEU A 95 5.88 15.47 -9.16
C LEU A 95 6.86 16.20 -10.08
N VAL A 96 6.86 15.88 -11.38
CA VAL A 96 7.84 16.44 -12.33
C VAL A 96 7.29 17.59 -13.15
N THR A 97 6.03 17.94 -12.97
CA THR A 97 5.42 19.11 -13.67
C THR A 97 5.27 20.34 -12.74
#